data_710b37f0002ee42be02b5e5d7f5427f7
#
_entry.id   710b37f0002ee42be02b5e5d7f5427f7
#
_cell.length_a   1.000
_cell.length_b   1.000
_cell.length_c   1.000
_cell.angle_alpha   90.00
_cell.angle_beta   90.00
_cell.angle_gamma   90.00
#
_symmetry.space_group_name_H-M   'P 1'
#
loop_
_entity.id
_entity.type
_entity.pdbx_description
1 polymer ?
#
loop_
_entity_poly.entity_id
_entity_poly.type
_entity_poly.pdbx_seq_one_letter_code
_entity_poly.pdbx_strand_id
1 'polypeptide(L)'
;TADRTFAVYEWVATFSGITARLIPLKKDGFDDGEMFRAIDGRTKIIFLCNPNNPTGTYWETERLTAFLAAAGGRRIVVVDEAYCEYVEAVDYPDGMKLIADFPNLVIFRTFSKMYGLGGLRIGYLAGSPEVVDMIRRTCVVYSVNGIAQEAALAALRDDADHIRRSRELVRNSRAYLREELGKMNLPVIA
;
A
#
# COMPACT_ATOMS: atom_id res chain seq x y z
N THR A 1 -2.65 -3.75 -11.72
CA THR A 1 -1.46 -3.39 -10.92
C THR A 1 -0.20 -3.33 -11.77
N ALA A 2 0.94 -2.98 -11.21
CA ALA A 2 2.22 -2.99 -11.92
C ALA A 2 2.85 -4.39 -11.95
N ASP A 3 3.83 -4.58 -12.86
CA ASP A 3 4.62 -5.82 -13.00
C ASP A 3 5.65 -6.02 -11.88
N ARG A 4 6.25 -4.91 -11.41
CA ARG A 4 7.22 -4.90 -10.30
C ARG A 4 6.62 -4.22 -9.07
N THR A 5 5.71 -4.93 -8.42
CA THR A 5 5.04 -4.50 -7.19
C THR A 5 4.90 -5.70 -6.24
N PHE A 6 4.12 -5.57 -5.17
CA PHE A 6 3.92 -6.67 -4.22
C PHE A 6 3.26 -7.87 -4.90
N ALA A 7 4.02 -8.95 -5.04
CA ALA A 7 3.67 -10.12 -5.86
C ALA A 7 2.34 -10.80 -5.45
N VAL A 8 1.89 -10.57 -4.21
CA VAL A 8 0.66 -11.20 -3.70
C VAL A 8 -0.58 -10.77 -4.49
N TYR A 9 -0.62 -9.58 -5.09
CA TYR A 9 -1.76 -9.16 -5.90
C TYR A 9 -1.97 -10.08 -7.11
N GLU A 10 -0.88 -10.40 -7.81
CA GLU A 10 -0.91 -11.34 -8.94
C GLU A 10 -1.25 -12.75 -8.48
N TRP A 11 -0.63 -13.22 -7.39
CA TRP A 11 -0.88 -14.56 -6.86
C TRP A 11 -2.34 -14.76 -6.46
N VAL A 12 -2.91 -13.79 -5.71
CA VAL A 12 -4.32 -13.88 -5.30
C VAL A 12 -5.24 -13.86 -6.52
N ALA A 13 -4.98 -13.03 -7.52
CA ALA A 13 -5.74 -13.04 -8.76
C ALA A 13 -5.69 -14.43 -9.43
N THR A 14 -4.50 -14.98 -9.57
CA THR A 14 -4.27 -16.31 -10.19
C THR A 14 -5.00 -17.41 -9.44
N PHE A 15 -4.85 -17.47 -8.10
CA PHE A 15 -5.54 -18.48 -7.29
C PHE A 15 -7.06 -18.34 -7.30
N SER A 16 -7.54 -17.13 -7.52
CA SER A 16 -8.99 -16.86 -7.63
C SER A 16 -9.54 -17.03 -9.05
N GLY A 17 -8.72 -17.47 -10.01
CA GLY A 17 -9.14 -17.60 -11.42
C GLY A 17 -9.41 -16.26 -12.09
N ILE A 18 -8.85 -15.17 -11.57
CA ILE A 18 -9.02 -13.81 -12.08
C ILE A 18 -7.79 -13.43 -12.92
N THR A 19 -8.00 -12.77 -14.04
CA THR A 19 -6.91 -12.27 -14.87
C THR A 19 -6.27 -11.04 -14.21
N ALA A 20 -5.00 -11.15 -13.83
CA ALA A 20 -4.18 -9.99 -13.45
C ALA A 20 -3.65 -9.32 -14.72
N ARG A 21 -3.81 -8.00 -14.82
CA ARG A 21 -3.18 -7.18 -15.85
C ARG A 21 -2.00 -6.47 -15.22
N LEU A 22 -0.80 -6.82 -15.64
CA LEU A 22 0.46 -6.28 -15.11
C LEU A 22 0.96 -5.18 -16.05
N ILE A 23 1.14 -3.99 -15.50
CA ILE A 23 1.56 -2.80 -16.25
C ILE A 23 3.04 -2.52 -15.95
N PRO A 24 3.90 -2.39 -16.97
CA PRO A 24 5.31 -2.10 -16.75
C PRO A 24 5.52 -0.81 -15.96
N LEU A 25 6.44 -0.85 -14.99
CA LEU A 25 6.85 0.36 -14.29
C LEU A 25 7.60 1.30 -15.25
N LYS A 26 7.45 2.59 -15.02
CA LYS A 26 8.20 3.66 -15.70
C LYS A 26 9.08 4.38 -14.68
N LYS A 27 10.39 4.39 -14.93
CA LYS A 27 11.36 4.95 -13.97
C LYS A 27 11.12 4.45 -12.54
N ASP A 28 10.95 3.12 -12.40
CA ASP A 28 10.70 2.40 -11.14
C ASP A 28 9.42 2.76 -10.37
N GLY A 29 8.56 3.61 -10.93
CA GLY A 29 7.25 3.98 -10.39
C GLY A 29 6.09 3.52 -11.26
N PHE A 30 4.89 3.52 -10.71
CA PHE A 30 3.67 3.26 -11.46
C PHE A 30 3.48 4.29 -12.58
N ASP A 31 3.18 3.84 -13.79
CA ASP A 31 2.78 4.70 -14.92
C ASP A 31 1.27 4.88 -14.90
N ASP A 32 0.79 6.02 -14.44
CA ASP A 32 -0.63 6.37 -14.36
C ASP A 32 -1.30 6.38 -15.74
N GLY A 33 -0.60 6.86 -16.77
CA GLY A 33 -1.11 6.87 -18.13
C GLY A 33 -1.32 5.46 -18.69
N GLU A 34 -0.35 4.55 -18.52
CA GLU A 34 -0.50 3.15 -18.94
C GLU A 34 -1.52 2.41 -18.10
N MET A 35 -1.53 2.63 -16.79
CA MET A 35 -2.54 2.05 -15.92
C MET A 35 -3.94 2.49 -16.34
N PHE A 36 -4.12 3.77 -16.66
CA PHE A 36 -5.40 4.29 -17.10
C PHE A 36 -5.84 3.70 -18.44
N ARG A 37 -4.91 3.62 -19.42
CA ARG A 37 -5.18 2.97 -20.71
C ARG A 37 -5.55 1.50 -20.59
N ALA A 38 -5.03 0.82 -19.57
CA ALA A 38 -5.35 -0.59 -19.32
C ALA A 38 -6.73 -0.82 -18.67
N ILE A 39 -7.39 0.22 -18.20
CA ILE A 39 -8.74 0.13 -17.62
C ILE A 39 -9.76 -0.11 -18.72
N ASP A 40 -10.57 -1.16 -18.59
CA ASP A 40 -11.66 -1.49 -19.51
C ASP A 40 -12.95 -1.85 -18.75
N GLY A 41 -13.98 -2.28 -19.50
CA GLY A 41 -15.28 -2.69 -18.94
C GLY A 41 -15.21 -3.92 -18.03
N ARG A 42 -14.14 -4.71 -18.09
CA ARG A 42 -13.92 -5.91 -17.27
C ARG A 42 -13.08 -5.63 -16.02
N THR A 43 -12.41 -4.49 -15.96
CA THR A 43 -11.61 -4.10 -14.79
C THR A 43 -12.50 -3.90 -13.58
N LYS A 44 -12.27 -4.66 -12.51
CA LYS A 44 -13.02 -4.62 -11.25
C LYS A 44 -12.25 -3.97 -10.12
N ILE A 45 -10.96 -4.32 -10.00
CA ILE A 45 -10.11 -3.86 -8.91
C ILE A 45 -8.79 -3.35 -9.49
N ILE A 46 -8.30 -2.25 -8.95
CA ILE A 46 -6.99 -1.68 -9.26
C ILE A 46 -6.18 -1.67 -7.97
N PHE A 47 -5.01 -2.29 -7.97
CA PHE A 47 -4.08 -2.26 -6.84
C PHE A 47 -2.95 -1.28 -7.11
N LEU A 48 -2.72 -0.38 -6.17
CA LEU A 48 -1.61 0.57 -6.11
C LEU A 48 -0.88 0.38 -4.79
N CYS A 49 0.36 -0.06 -4.83
CA CYS A 49 1.23 -0.13 -3.66
C CYS A 49 1.92 1.23 -3.48
N ASN A 50 1.55 1.98 -2.47
CA ASN A 50 2.01 3.35 -2.28
C ASN A 50 2.41 3.62 -0.82
N PRO A 51 3.70 3.59 -0.46
CA PRO A 51 4.88 3.42 -1.33
C PRO A 51 5.00 2.03 -1.95
N ASN A 52 5.58 1.95 -3.15
CA ASN A 52 5.70 0.68 -3.85
C ASN A 52 6.77 -0.24 -3.24
N ASN A 53 6.44 -1.49 -3.07
CA ASN A 53 7.37 -2.56 -2.77
C ASN A 53 7.65 -3.35 -4.06
N PRO A 54 8.90 -3.45 -4.57
CA PRO A 54 10.15 -3.23 -3.84
C PRO A 54 10.83 -1.87 -4.09
N THR A 55 10.31 -1.01 -4.96
CA THR A 55 11.07 0.13 -5.50
C THR A 55 11.17 1.32 -4.55
N GLY A 56 10.27 1.43 -3.57
CA GLY A 56 10.20 2.56 -2.64
C GLY A 56 9.64 3.86 -3.24
N THR A 57 9.33 3.87 -4.54
CA THR A 57 8.70 5.02 -5.20
C THR A 57 7.26 5.20 -4.72
N TYR A 58 6.76 6.41 -4.77
CA TYR A 58 5.37 6.70 -4.41
C TYR A 58 4.74 7.73 -5.34
N TRP A 59 3.41 7.78 -5.35
CA TRP A 59 2.66 8.87 -5.94
C TRP A 59 2.35 9.91 -4.86
N GLU A 60 2.63 11.15 -5.18
CA GLU A 60 2.24 12.31 -4.40
C GLU A 60 0.71 12.50 -4.41
N THR A 61 0.22 13.30 -3.49
CA THR A 61 -1.23 13.52 -3.27
C THR A 61 -1.97 13.95 -4.53
N GLU A 62 -1.41 14.90 -5.27
CA GLU A 62 -2.03 15.42 -6.48
C GLU A 62 -2.21 14.33 -7.56
N ARG A 63 -1.16 13.54 -7.79
CA ARG A 63 -1.17 12.46 -8.78
C ARG A 63 -2.14 11.36 -8.41
N LEU A 64 -2.13 10.91 -7.15
CA LEU A 64 -3.07 9.90 -6.67
C LEU A 64 -4.51 10.38 -6.81
N THR A 65 -4.80 11.61 -6.38
CA THR A 65 -6.14 12.20 -6.45
C THR A 65 -6.64 12.32 -7.89
N ALA A 66 -5.79 12.78 -8.81
CA ALA A 66 -6.12 12.85 -10.23
C ALA A 66 -6.43 11.47 -10.82
N PHE A 67 -5.65 10.45 -10.46
CA PHE A 67 -5.89 9.08 -10.90
C PHE A 67 -7.20 8.52 -10.35
N LEU A 68 -7.50 8.72 -9.07
CA LEU A 68 -8.75 8.28 -8.43
C LEU A 68 -9.97 8.90 -9.12
N ALA A 69 -9.93 10.20 -9.41
CA ALA A 69 -10.99 10.90 -10.12
C ALA A 69 -11.19 10.33 -11.54
N ALA A 70 -10.11 10.09 -12.26
CA ALA A 70 -10.15 9.55 -13.63
C ALA A 70 -10.59 8.08 -13.69
N ALA A 71 -10.23 7.24 -12.70
CA ALA A 71 -10.61 5.84 -12.63
C ALA A 71 -12.13 5.64 -12.48
N GLY A 72 -12.83 6.61 -11.92
CA GLY A 72 -14.29 6.62 -11.75
C GLY A 72 -14.81 5.62 -10.72
N GLY A 73 -16.01 5.84 -10.21
CA GLY A 73 -16.59 5.12 -9.07
C GLY A 73 -17.04 3.68 -9.30
N ARG A 74 -16.89 3.13 -10.52
CA ARG A 74 -17.35 1.76 -10.84
C ARG A 74 -16.35 0.66 -10.49
N ARG A 75 -15.14 1.03 -10.10
CA ARG A 75 -14.02 0.11 -9.83
C ARG A 75 -13.52 0.36 -8.44
N ILE A 76 -13.21 -0.69 -7.72
CA ILE A 76 -12.53 -0.55 -6.43
C ILE A 76 -11.07 -0.21 -6.71
N VAL A 77 -10.57 0.85 -6.10
CA VAL A 77 -9.15 1.19 -6.09
C VAL A 77 -8.60 0.89 -4.71
N VAL A 78 -7.68 -0.06 -4.63
CA VAL A 78 -6.99 -0.41 -3.39
C VAL A 78 -5.64 0.29 -3.39
N VAL A 79 -5.42 1.15 -2.41
CA VAL A 79 -4.10 1.74 -2.13
C VAL A 79 -3.51 1.01 -0.94
N ASP A 80 -2.44 0.27 -1.18
CA ASP A 80 -1.73 -0.47 -0.14
C ASP A 80 -0.66 0.43 0.48
N GLU A 81 -0.96 0.88 1.69
CA GLU A 81 -0.13 1.77 2.50
C GLU A 81 0.70 1.01 3.55
N ALA A 82 1.12 -0.22 3.25
CA ALA A 82 1.86 -1.06 4.20
C ALA A 82 3.15 -0.41 4.74
N TYR A 83 3.67 0.61 4.06
CA TYR A 83 4.90 1.32 4.42
C TYR A 83 4.69 2.81 4.67
N CYS A 84 3.46 3.30 4.77
CA CYS A 84 3.15 4.72 4.89
C CYS A 84 3.81 5.39 6.11
N GLU A 85 3.93 4.67 7.22
CA GLU A 85 4.53 5.19 8.44
C GLU A 85 6.03 5.54 8.29
N TYR A 86 6.72 4.98 7.29
CA TYR A 86 8.13 5.29 7.01
C TYR A 86 8.32 6.52 6.13
N VAL A 87 7.25 7.03 5.50
CA VAL A 87 7.34 8.18 4.60
C VAL A 87 7.41 9.46 5.41
N GLU A 88 8.40 10.30 5.09
CA GLU A 88 8.60 11.61 5.69
C GLU A 88 8.37 12.76 4.69
N ALA A 89 8.01 12.43 3.46
CA ALA A 89 7.72 13.41 2.41
C ALA A 89 6.39 14.13 2.68
N VAL A 90 6.40 15.44 2.54
CA VAL A 90 5.24 16.30 2.86
C VAL A 90 4.11 16.21 1.84
N ASP A 91 4.43 15.76 0.64
CA ASP A 91 3.50 15.59 -0.48
C ASP A 91 2.90 14.17 -0.55
N TYR A 92 3.33 13.26 0.34
CA TYR A 92 2.76 11.92 0.42
C TYR A 92 1.29 11.98 0.87
N PRO A 93 0.38 11.26 0.17
CA PRO A 93 -1.05 11.32 0.48
C PRO A 93 -1.39 10.68 1.83
N ASP A 94 -2.32 11.29 2.55
CA ASP A 94 -3.04 10.64 3.63
C ASP A 94 -4.27 9.94 3.06
N GLY A 95 -4.12 8.68 2.67
CA GLY A 95 -5.20 7.91 2.04
C GLY A 95 -6.48 7.83 2.87
N MET A 96 -6.35 7.86 4.21
CA MET A 96 -7.53 7.84 5.10
C MET A 96 -8.43 9.06 4.91
N LYS A 97 -7.86 10.24 4.62
CA LYS A 97 -8.64 11.45 4.34
C LYS A 97 -9.33 11.41 2.98
N LEU A 98 -8.75 10.70 2.01
CA LEU A 98 -9.30 10.61 0.66
C LEU A 98 -10.55 9.73 0.56
N ILE A 99 -10.81 8.86 1.54
CA ILE A 99 -11.98 7.96 1.53
C ILE A 99 -13.30 8.74 1.45
N ALA A 100 -13.37 9.91 2.07
CA ALA A 100 -14.58 10.75 2.06
C ALA A 100 -14.93 11.25 0.65
N ASP A 101 -13.91 11.53 -0.17
CA ASP A 101 -14.08 12.07 -1.52
C ASP A 101 -14.19 10.95 -2.58
N PHE A 102 -13.67 9.77 -2.29
CA PHE A 102 -13.61 8.63 -3.20
C PHE A 102 -14.25 7.38 -2.57
N PRO A 103 -15.57 7.18 -2.67
CA PRO A 103 -16.27 6.06 -2.01
C PRO A 103 -15.83 4.67 -2.47
N ASN A 104 -15.18 4.56 -3.63
CA ASN A 104 -14.61 3.33 -4.17
C ASN A 104 -13.15 3.09 -3.77
N LEU A 105 -12.56 3.96 -2.94
CA LEU A 105 -11.21 3.82 -2.42
C LEU A 105 -11.20 2.88 -1.22
N VAL A 106 -10.22 1.99 -1.21
CA VAL A 106 -9.90 1.12 -0.07
C VAL A 106 -8.43 1.32 0.28
N ILE A 107 -8.16 1.60 1.53
CA ILE A 107 -6.80 1.72 2.06
C ILE A 107 -6.45 0.45 2.83
N PHE A 108 -5.32 -0.16 2.51
CA PHE A 108 -4.75 -1.26 3.28
C PHE A 108 -3.63 -0.74 4.18
N ARG A 109 -3.64 -1.15 5.45
CA ARG A 109 -2.55 -0.91 6.40
C ARG A 109 -2.24 -2.17 7.20
N THR A 110 -1.03 -2.27 7.72
CA THR A 110 -0.56 -3.46 8.42
C THR A 110 0.21 -3.11 9.68
N PHE A 111 0.09 -3.96 10.70
CA PHE A 111 0.97 -3.93 11.87
C PHE A 111 2.26 -4.74 11.68
N SER A 112 2.43 -5.37 10.52
CA SER A 112 3.56 -6.26 10.25
C SER A 112 4.90 -5.54 10.04
N LYS A 113 4.88 -4.24 9.70
CA LYS A 113 6.05 -3.47 9.30
C LYS A 113 6.49 -2.52 10.41
N MET A 114 6.03 -1.28 10.41
CA MET A 114 6.40 -0.26 11.40
C MET A 114 6.23 -0.75 12.84
N TYR A 115 5.13 -1.41 13.14
CA TYR A 115 4.79 -1.87 14.50
C TYR A 115 5.47 -3.19 14.92
N GLY A 116 6.22 -3.84 14.04
CA GLY A 116 6.95 -5.06 14.35
C GLY A 116 6.08 -6.31 14.64
N LEU A 117 4.78 -6.26 14.41
CA LEU A 117 3.84 -7.34 14.76
C LEU A 117 3.61 -8.36 13.63
N GLY A 118 4.58 -8.51 12.72
CA GLY A 118 4.45 -9.39 11.55
C GLY A 118 4.12 -10.85 11.87
N GLY A 119 4.60 -11.38 12.99
CA GLY A 119 4.29 -12.72 13.47
C GLY A 119 2.84 -12.93 13.93
N LEU A 120 2.15 -11.86 14.29
CA LEU A 120 0.77 -11.93 14.80
C LEU A 120 -0.30 -11.94 13.70
N ARG A 121 0.08 -11.69 12.45
CA ARG A 121 -0.78 -11.72 11.27
C ARG A 121 -2.00 -10.79 11.37
N ILE A 122 -1.76 -9.51 11.66
CA ILE A 122 -2.80 -8.50 11.79
C ILE A 122 -2.55 -7.29 10.89
N GLY A 123 -3.60 -6.81 10.28
CA GLY A 123 -3.69 -5.60 9.48
C GLY A 123 -5.16 -5.17 9.40
N TYR A 124 -5.40 -4.06 8.73
CA TYR A 124 -6.75 -3.56 8.56
C TYR A 124 -6.93 -2.90 7.20
N LEU A 125 -8.17 -2.76 6.82
CA LEU A 125 -8.58 -1.94 5.69
C LEU A 125 -9.56 -0.87 6.15
N ALA A 126 -9.57 0.24 5.42
CA ALA A 126 -10.55 1.29 5.56
C ALA A 126 -11.14 1.64 4.19
N GLY A 127 -12.40 2.02 4.16
CA GLY A 127 -13.14 2.37 2.95
C GLY A 127 -14.53 2.88 3.29
N SER A 128 -15.36 3.19 2.30
CA SER A 128 -16.75 3.54 2.53
C SER A 128 -17.51 2.39 3.20
N PRO A 129 -18.57 2.67 3.97
CA PRO A 129 -19.38 1.64 4.62
C PRO A 129 -19.86 0.55 3.66
N GLU A 130 -20.26 0.94 2.45
CA GLU A 130 -20.76 0.03 1.43
C GLU A 130 -19.70 -0.96 0.95
N VAL A 131 -18.49 -0.47 0.70
CA VAL A 131 -17.36 -1.29 0.25
C VAL A 131 -16.88 -2.18 1.39
N VAL A 132 -16.77 -1.66 2.61
CA VAL A 132 -16.38 -2.44 3.79
C VAL A 132 -17.39 -3.57 4.07
N ASP A 133 -18.70 -3.30 3.97
CA ASP A 133 -19.72 -4.33 4.18
C ASP A 133 -19.63 -5.42 3.10
N MET A 134 -19.40 -5.07 1.85
CA MET A 134 -19.18 -6.04 0.76
C MET A 134 -17.97 -6.94 1.07
N ILE A 135 -16.84 -6.38 1.50
CA ILE A 135 -15.63 -7.14 1.83
C ILE A 135 -15.88 -8.02 3.06
N ARG A 136 -16.55 -7.48 4.09
CA ARG A 136 -16.88 -8.24 5.32
C ARG A 136 -17.63 -9.53 5.06
N ARG A 137 -18.51 -9.56 4.06
CA ARG A 137 -19.27 -10.77 3.67
C ARG A 137 -18.38 -11.90 3.12
N THR A 138 -17.15 -11.57 2.70
CA THR A 138 -16.17 -12.53 2.20
C THR A 138 -15.10 -12.91 3.23
N CYS A 139 -15.08 -12.25 4.38
CA CYS A 139 -14.10 -12.51 5.41
C CYS A 139 -14.37 -13.85 6.14
N VAL A 140 -13.28 -14.56 6.42
CA VAL A 140 -13.34 -15.75 7.28
C VAL A 140 -13.68 -15.33 8.71
N VAL A 141 -14.64 -16.02 9.32
CA VAL A 141 -15.02 -15.79 10.72
C VAL A 141 -13.85 -16.10 11.63
N TYR A 142 -13.63 -15.25 12.64
CA TYR A 142 -12.52 -15.36 13.60
C TYR A 142 -11.12 -15.29 12.96
N SER A 143 -10.97 -14.58 11.85
CA SER A 143 -9.70 -14.46 11.11
C SER A 143 -8.58 -13.77 11.89
N VAL A 144 -8.89 -12.96 12.91
CA VAL A 144 -7.90 -12.26 13.75
C VAL A 144 -7.96 -12.81 15.18
N ASN A 145 -6.84 -13.35 15.66
CA ASN A 145 -6.76 -13.90 17.02
C ASN A 145 -6.73 -12.78 18.08
N GLY A 146 -7.18 -13.10 19.31
CA GLY A 146 -7.31 -12.12 20.40
C GLY A 146 -5.99 -11.49 20.83
N ILE A 147 -4.88 -12.26 20.84
CA ILE A 147 -3.55 -11.74 21.19
C ILE A 147 -3.13 -10.66 20.18
N ALA A 148 -3.37 -10.89 18.90
CA ALA A 148 -3.05 -9.92 17.84
C ALA A 148 -3.87 -8.63 18.02
N GLN A 149 -5.15 -8.72 18.39
CA GLN A 149 -6.00 -7.56 18.64
C GLN A 149 -5.48 -6.72 19.81
N GLU A 150 -5.16 -7.33 20.94
CA GLU A 150 -4.60 -6.65 22.11
C GLU A 150 -3.24 -6.00 21.80
N ALA A 151 -2.37 -6.73 21.10
CA ALA A 151 -1.06 -6.20 20.72
C ALA A 151 -1.18 -5.00 19.77
N ALA A 152 -2.07 -5.07 18.78
CA ALA A 152 -2.33 -3.95 17.87
C ALA A 152 -2.90 -2.74 18.60
N LEU A 153 -3.83 -2.97 19.55
CA LEU A 153 -4.42 -1.91 20.36
C LEU A 153 -3.36 -1.24 21.26
N ALA A 154 -2.47 -2.02 21.86
CA ALA A 154 -1.35 -1.51 22.64
C ALA A 154 -0.40 -0.67 21.78
N ALA A 155 -0.04 -1.17 20.59
CA ALA A 155 0.80 -0.46 19.64
C ALA A 155 0.21 0.90 19.22
N LEU A 156 -1.09 0.98 18.97
CA LEU A 156 -1.75 2.23 18.61
C LEU A 156 -1.85 3.25 19.76
N ARG A 157 -1.77 2.79 21.01
CA ARG A 157 -1.86 3.66 22.18
C ARG A 157 -0.52 4.26 22.62
N ASP A 158 0.57 3.54 22.40
CA ASP A 158 1.89 3.89 22.99
C ASP A 158 3.05 3.60 22.03
N ASP A 159 2.95 4.07 20.79
CA ASP A 159 3.94 3.76 19.76
C ASP A 159 4.83 4.95 19.31
N ALA A 160 4.53 6.16 19.77
CA ALA A 160 5.19 7.38 19.26
C ALA A 160 6.72 7.29 19.31
N ASP A 161 7.29 6.77 20.40
CA ASP A 161 8.73 6.61 20.54
C ASP A 161 9.27 5.46 19.68
N HIS A 162 8.53 4.37 19.56
CA HIS A 162 8.89 3.25 18.67
C HIS A 162 8.91 3.69 17.20
N ILE A 163 7.88 4.38 16.74
CA ILE A 163 7.81 4.92 15.39
C ILE A 163 8.98 5.86 15.11
N ARG A 164 9.26 6.80 16.01
CA ARG A 164 10.38 7.73 15.87
C ARG A 164 11.71 7.01 15.72
N ARG A 165 12.01 6.07 16.62
CA ARG A 165 13.26 5.27 16.58
C ARG A 165 13.35 4.42 15.32
N SER A 166 12.26 3.80 14.92
CA SER A 166 12.21 2.97 13.71
C SER A 166 12.45 3.78 12.44
N ARG A 167 11.85 4.98 12.34
CA ARG A 167 12.10 5.91 11.22
C ARG A 167 13.57 6.34 11.18
N GLU A 168 14.13 6.72 12.33
CA GLU A 168 15.53 7.12 12.44
C GLU A 168 16.49 6.00 12.04
N LEU A 169 16.24 4.78 12.51
CA LEU A 169 17.01 3.60 12.13
C LEU A 169 16.97 3.36 10.62
N VAL A 170 15.77 3.38 10.02
CA VAL A 170 15.60 3.17 8.58
C VAL A 170 16.26 4.28 7.77
N ARG A 171 16.13 5.54 8.19
CA ARG A 171 16.78 6.69 7.54
C ARG A 171 18.30 6.52 7.53
N ASN A 172 18.89 6.23 8.68
CA ASN A 172 20.33 6.05 8.82
C ASN A 172 20.83 4.82 8.02
N SER A 173 20.09 3.72 8.06
CA SER A 173 20.41 2.51 7.29
C SER A 173 20.33 2.74 5.78
N ARG A 174 19.34 3.49 5.31
CA ARG A 174 19.24 3.87 3.89
C ARG A 174 20.41 4.75 3.45
N ALA A 175 20.79 5.73 4.27
CA ALA A 175 21.94 6.60 3.97
C ALA A 175 23.23 5.77 3.88
N TYR A 176 23.46 4.91 4.86
CA TYR A 176 24.62 4.01 4.88
C TYR A 176 24.66 3.07 3.66
N LEU A 177 23.56 2.38 3.38
CA LEU A 177 23.48 1.46 2.23
C LEU A 177 23.69 2.19 0.90
N ARG A 178 23.12 3.39 0.75
CA ARG A 178 23.31 4.20 -0.46
C ARG A 178 24.78 4.57 -0.67
N GLU A 179 25.46 4.96 0.40
CA GLU A 179 26.88 5.29 0.37
C GLU A 179 27.73 4.05 0.00
N GLU A 180 27.53 2.92 0.70
CA GLU A 180 28.32 1.72 0.48
C GLU A 180 28.08 1.10 -0.90
N LEU A 181 26.83 1.00 -1.34
CA LEU A 181 26.51 0.51 -2.69
C LEU A 181 27.05 1.44 -3.79
N GLY A 182 27.05 2.75 -3.53
CA GLY A 182 27.66 3.74 -4.45
C GLY A 182 29.16 3.53 -4.61
N LYS A 183 29.90 3.21 -3.52
CA LYS A 183 31.33 2.85 -3.59
C LYS A 183 31.58 1.60 -4.43
N MET A 184 30.61 0.70 -4.50
CA MET A 184 30.65 -0.52 -5.31
C MET A 184 30.17 -0.32 -6.75
N ASN A 185 29.82 0.91 -7.16
CA ASN A 185 29.20 1.25 -8.44
C ASN A 185 27.88 0.50 -8.71
N LEU A 186 27.14 0.14 -7.66
CA LEU A 186 25.83 -0.47 -7.79
C LEU A 186 24.75 0.62 -7.84
N PRO A 187 23.84 0.58 -8.84
CA PRO A 187 22.76 1.56 -8.93
C PRO A 187 21.77 1.37 -7.80
N VAL A 188 21.32 2.46 -7.22
CA VAL A 188 20.31 2.49 -6.16
C VAL A 188 19.13 3.34 -6.64
N ILE A 189 17.91 2.86 -6.46
CA ILE A 189 16.71 3.65 -6.69
C ILE A 189 16.66 4.76 -5.62
N ALA A 190 16.52 6.00 -6.07
CA ALA A 190 16.64 7.19 -5.22
C ALA A 190 15.35 7.48 -4.44
#